data_888ad69619dc48a0b1c8a3ad5315a91d
#
_entry.id   888ad69619dc48a0b1c8a3ad5315a91d
#
_cell.length_a   1.000
_cell.length_b   1.000
_cell.length_c   1.000
_cell.angle_alpha   90.00
_cell.angle_beta   90.00
_cell.angle_gamma   90.00
#
_symmetry.space_group_name_H-M   'P 1'
#
loop_
_entity.id
_entity.type
_entity.pdbx_description
1 polymer ?
#
loop_
_entity_poly.entity_id
_entity_poly.type
_entity_poly.pdbx_seq_one_letter_code
_entity_poly.pdbx_strand_id
1 'polypeptide(L)'
;AWAYERIAGLRGVEESAHQEALQVFVDALQDVIAGQMIDVDLTTRANAPSALILKKMELKTASYTFIRPLELGAALAGASPEVRKFCRVFGLEMGVAFQLQDDLLDIVGTEKTIGKKPLGDIREGQHTPISQXXXXGPKSACACFWKY
;
A
#
# COMPACT_ATOMS: atom_id res chain seq x y z
N ALA A 1 -11.48 -8.42 13.63
CA ALA A 1 -12.81 -8.49 14.28
C ALA A 1 -13.41 -7.11 14.45
N TRP A 2 -12.79 -6.20 15.22
CA TRP A 2 -13.38 -4.90 15.60
C TRP A 2 -13.83 -4.05 14.40
N ALA A 3 -12.98 -3.87 13.39
CA ALA A 3 -13.33 -3.05 12.21
C ALA A 3 -14.52 -3.65 11.45
N TYR A 4 -14.54 -4.96 11.28
CA TYR A 4 -15.67 -5.66 10.64
C TYR A 4 -16.96 -5.41 11.43
N GLU A 5 -16.89 -5.57 12.77
CA GLU A 5 -18.07 -5.36 13.64
C GLU A 5 -18.63 -3.95 13.51
N ARG A 6 -17.75 -2.94 13.38
CA ARG A 6 -18.18 -1.55 13.18
C ARG A 6 -18.91 -1.37 11.85
N ILE A 7 -18.34 -1.91 10.76
CA ILE A 7 -18.99 -1.79 9.45
C ILE A 7 -20.30 -2.58 9.43
N ALA A 8 -20.27 -3.84 9.88
CA ALA A 8 -21.46 -4.71 9.88
C ALA A 8 -22.58 -4.16 10.77
N GLY A 9 -22.23 -3.41 11.82
CA GLY A 9 -23.21 -2.84 12.76
C GLY A 9 -23.73 -1.46 12.39
N LEU A 10 -23.37 -0.92 11.23
CA LEU A 10 -23.86 0.40 10.81
C LEU A 10 -25.40 0.42 10.70
N ARG A 11 -25.98 1.55 11.07
CA ARG A 11 -27.42 1.79 10.97
C ARG A 11 -27.66 3.10 10.22
N GLY A 12 -28.78 3.19 9.53
CA GLY A 12 -29.15 4.41 8.81
C GLY A 12 -28.39 4.60 7.51
N VAL A 13 -27.74 3.55 7.03
CA VAL A 13 -27.04 3.52 5.75
C VAL A 13 -27.89 2.74 4.74
N GLU A 14 -27.92 3.18 3.52
CA GLU A 14 -28.65 2.47 2.45
C GLU A 14 -28.04 1.07 2.27
N GLU A 15 -28.88 0.06 2.08
CA GLU A 15 -28.45 -1.35 2.06
C GLU A 15 -27.36 -1.65 1.02
N SER A 16 -27.48 -1.08 -0.19
CA SER A 16 -26.48 -1.28 -1.23
C SER A 16 -25.12 -0.67 -0.85
N ALA A 17 -25.15 0.52 -0.24
CA ALA A 17 -23.93 1.20 0.25
C ALA A 17 -23.29 0.39 1.39
N HIS A 18 -24.11 -0.19 2.25
CA HIS A 18 -23.63 -1.04 3.34
C HIS A 18 -22.94 -2.31 2.80
N GLN A 19 -23.60 -2.98 1.85
CA GLN A 19 -23.03 -4.18 1.24
C GLN A 19 -21.72 -3.87 0.49
N GLU A 20 -21.69 -2.74 -0.22
CA GLU A 20 -20.46 -2.30 -0.90
C GLU A 20 -19.33 -2.02 0.10
N ALA A 21 -19.66 -1.37 1.22
CA ALA A 21 -18.67 -1.08 2.27
C ALA A 21 -18.08 -2.38 2.84
N LEU A 22 -18.91 -3.41 3.05
CA LEU A 22 -18.44 -4.72 3.49
C LEU A 22 -17.52 -5.37 2.45
N GLN A 23 -17.87 -5.25 1.16
CA GLN A 23 -17.03 -5.79 0.09
C GLN A 23 -15.68 -5.07 0.04
N VAL A 24 -15.66 -3.74 0.14
CA VAL A 24 -14.41 -2.96 0.18
C VAL A 24 -13.53 -3.42 1.35
N PHE A 25 -14.13 -3.72 2.50
CA PHE A 25 -13.40 -4.22 3.66
C PHE A 25 -12.79 -5.62 3.38
N VAL A 26 -13.55 -6.51 2.75
CA VAL A 26 -13.04 -7.84 2.37
C VAL A 26 -11.89 -7.71 1.37
N ASP A 27 -12.05 -6.84 0.37
CA ASP A 27 -10.99 -6.58 -0.62
C ASP A 27 -9.72 -6.05 0.07
N ALA A 28 -9.87 -5.18 1.08
CA ALA A 28 -8.72 -4.67 1.84
C ALA A 28 -7.95 -5.81 2.53
N LEU A 29 -8.67 -6.77 3.11
CA LEU A 29 -8.04 -7.93 3.74
C LEU A 29 -7.31 -8.80 2.71
N GLN A 30 -7.93 -9.03 1.55
CA GLN A 30 -7.31 -9.81 0.47
C GLN A 30 -6.03 -9.13 -0.03
N ASP A 31 -6.10 -7.81 -0.25
CA ASP A 31 -4.95 -7.04 -0.74
C ASP A 31 -3.77 -7.11 0.25
N VAL A 32 -4.01 -6.89 1.54
CA VAL A 32 -2.92 -6.89 2.52
C VAL A 32 -2.32 -8.29 2.68
N ILE A 33 -3.16 -9.34 2.63
CA ILE A 33 -2.67 -10.72 2.68
C ILE A 33 -1.82 -11.03 1.46
N ALA A 34 -2.31 -10.70 0.26
CA ALA A 34 -1.56 -10.91 -0.98
C ALA A 34 -0.23 -10.12 -0.97
N GLY A 35 -0.29 -8.87 -0.53
CA GLY A 35 0.91 -8.04 -0.39
C GLY A 35 1.91 -8.63 0.60
N GLN A 36 1.43 -9.17 1.72
CA GLN A 36 2.29 -9.83 2.70
C GLN A 36 2.91 -11.12 2.15
N MET A 37 2.15 -11.89 1.35
CA MET A 37 2.69 -13.09 0.71
C MET A 37 3.81 -12.73 -0.27
N ILE A 38 3.63 -11.65 -1.05
CA ILE A 38 4.69 -11.16 -1.95
C ILE A 38 5.91 -10.73 -1.13
N ASP A 39 5.71 -10.03 -0.03
CA ASP A 39 6.79 -9.56 0.83
C ASP A 39 7.64 -10.73 1.33
N VAL A 40 7.00 -11.77 1.86
CA VAL A 40 7.68 -12.98 2.33
C VAL A 40 8.41 -13.69 1.18
N ASP A 41 7.75 -13.83 0.02
CA ASP A 41 8.39 -14.44 -1.15
C ASP A 41 9.65 -13.67 -1.57
N LEU A 42 9.56 -12.33 -1.56
CA LEU A 42 10.69 -11.47 -1.95
C LEU A 42 11.92 -11.65 -1.03
N THR A 43 11.71 -11.89 0.27
CA THR A 43 12.86 -12.08 1.19
C THR A 43 13.66 -13.35 0.87
N THR A 44 13.06 -14.31 0.16
CA THR A 44 13.76 -15.55 -0.21
C THR A 44 14.53 -15.45 -1.53
N ARG A 45 14.38 -14.33 -2.25
CA ARG A 45 14.94 -14.15 -3.59
C ARG A 45 16.25 -13.38 -3.54
N ALA A 46 17.25 -13.85 -4.30
CA ALA A 46 18.49 -13.09 -4.47
C ALA A 46 18.28 -11.83 -5.32
N ASN A 47 17.30 -11.87 -6.25
CA ASN A 47 16.95 -10.75 -7.12
C ASN A 47 15.44 -10.64 -7.20
N ALA A 48 14.92 -9.45 -7.03
CA ALA A 48 13.49 -9.18 -7.03
C ALA A 48 13.09 -8.37 -8.27
N PRO A 49 12.12 -8.86 -9.07
CA PRO A 49 11.59 -8.05 -10.18
C PRO A 49 10.96 -6.76 -9.66
N SER A 50 11.29 -5.62 -10.28
CA SER A 50 10.77 -4.32 -9.87
C SER A 50 9.24 -4.28 -9.88
N ALA A 51 8.61 -4.94 -10.86
CA ALA A 51 7.16 -5.03 -10.93
C ALA A 51 6.55 -5.70 -9.68
N LEU A 52 7.25 -6.69 -9.12
CA LEU A 52 6.76 -7.38 -7.93
C LEU A 52 6.95 -6.52 -6.67
N ILE A 53 8.02 -5.73 -6.61
CA ILE A 53 8.24 -4.77 -5.53
C ILE A 53 7.15 -3.70 -5.55
N LEU A 54 6.84 -3.14 -6.72
CA LEU A 54 5.77 -2.14 -6.87
C LEU A 54 4.41 -2.75 -6.50
N LYS A 55 4.15 -3.99 -6.91
CA LYS A 55 2.91 -4.67 -6.56
C LYS A 55 2.79 -4.90 -5.05
N LYS A 56 3.90 -5.23 -4.38
CA LYS A 56 3.95 -5.32 -2.91
C LYS A 56 3.55 -3.97 -2.28
N MET A 57 4.16 -2.86 -2.76
CA MET A 57 3.86 -1.52 -2.24
C MET A 57 2.39 -1.16 -2.43
N GLU A 58 1.85 -1.43 -3.63
CA GLU A 58 0.44 -1.21 -3.92
C GLU A 58 -0.45 -1.97 -2.93
N LEU A 59 -0.26 -3.28 -2.81
CA LEU A 59 -1.15 -4.14 -2.03
C LEU A 59 -0.94 -4.00 -0.51
N LYS A 60 0.34 -3.99 -0.07
CA LYS A 60 0.65 -4.00 1.36
C LYS A 60 0.54 -2.63 2.01
N THR A 61 0.72 -1.53 1.24
CA THR A 61 0.69 -0.17 1.80
C THR A 61 -0.40 0.69 1.18
N ALA A 62 -0.33 0.95 -0.14
CA ALA A 62 -1.25 1.91 -0.75
C ALA A 62 -2.71 1.47 -0.63
N SER A 63 -2.98 0.19 -0.85
CA SER A 63 -4.36 -0.32 -0.82
C SER A 63 -4.97 -0.12 0.56
N TYR A 64 -4.46 -0.78 1.59
CA TYR A 64 -5.17 -0.79 2.87
C TYR A 64 -5.07 0.54 3.64
N THR A 65 -4.03 1.34 3.38
CA THR A 65 -3.81 2.60 4.10
C THR A 65 -4.55 3.78 3.47
N PHE A 66 -4.66 3.79 2.15
CA PHE A 66 -5.20 4.94 1.42
C PHE A 66 -6.39 4.56 0.54
N ILE A 67 -6.23 3.60 -0.39
CA ILE A 67 -7.27 3.31 -1.40
C ILE A 67 -8.55 2.82 -0.72
N ARG A 68 -8.46 1.74 0.07
CA ARG A 68 -9.64 1.11 0.65
C ARG A 68 -10.37 1.98 1.66
N PRO A 69 -9.67 2.75 2.55
CA PRO A 69 -10.39 3.70 3.40
C PRO A 69 -11.14 4.77 2.62
N LEU A 70 -10.54 5.31 1.54
CA LEU A 70 -11.22 6.28 0.69
C LEU A 70 -12.40 5.64 -0.04
N GLU A 71 -12.24 4.43 -0.58
CA GLU A 71 -13.34 3.70 -1.23
C GLU A 71 -14.46 3.37 -0.25
N LEU A 72 -14.11 2.99 0.98
CA LEU A 72 -15.09 2.72 2.04
C LEU A 72 -15.94 3.98 2.32
N GLY A 73 -15.27 5.12 2.49
CA GLY A 73 -15.97 6.39 2.70
C GLY A 73 -16.85 6.75 1.50
N ALA A 74 -16.32 6.58 0.28
CA ALA A 74 -17.06 6.87 -0.94
C ALA A 74 -18.29 5.95 -1.09
N ALA A 75 -18.16 4.67 -0.75
CA ALA A 75 -19.28 3.72 -0.78
C ALA A 75 -20.38 4.15 0.19
N LEU A 76 -20.02 4.42 1.45
CA LEU A 76 -20.97 4.81 2.49
C LEU A 76 -21.66 6.16 2.17
N ALA A 77 -20.97 7.05 1.45
CA ALA A 77 -21.51 8.35 1.03
C ALA A 77 -22.33 8.27 -0.26
N GLY A 78 -22.44 7.09 -0.90
CA GLY A 78 -23.12 6.97 -2.20
C GLY A 78 -22.45 7.80 -3.29
N ALA A 79 -21.12 7.90 -3.27
CA ALA A 79 -20.36 8.78 -4.16
C ALA A 79 -20.48 8.34 -5.63
N SER A 80 -20.38 9.31 -6.55
CA SER A 80 -20.46 9.02 -7.99
C SER A 80 -19.26 8.19 -8.47
N PRO A 81 -19.38 7.51 -9.63
CA PRO A 81 -18.26 6.75 -10.19
C PRO A 81 -16.99 7.60 -10.41
N GLU A 82 -17.14 8.88 -10.73
CA GLU A 82 -16.00 9.79 -10.94
C GLU A 82 -15.25 10.02 -9.62
N VAL A 83 -15.99 10.25 -8.53
CA VAL A 83 -15.40 10.42 -7.19
C VAL A 83 -14.68 9.13 -6.77
N ARG A 84 -15.30 7.97 -6.99
CA ARG A 84 -14.69 6.67 -6.67
C ARG A 84 -13.40 6.46 -7.45
N LYS A 85 -13.42 6.77 -8.76
CA LYS A 85 -12.21 6.69 -9.60
C LYS A 85 -11.11 7.63 -9.07
N PHE A 86 -11.50 8.86 -8.70
CA PHE A 86 -10.55 9.82 -8.11
C PHE A 86 -9.95 9.25 -6.82
N CYS A 87 -10.77 8.71 -5.91
CA CYS A 87 -10.31 8.14 -4.65
C CYS A 87 -9.28 7.03 -4.87
N ARG A 88 -9.52 6.16 -5.86
CA ARG A 88 -8.61 5.07 -6.19
C ARG A 88 -7.27 5.59 -6.72
N VAL A 89 -7.30 6.50 -7.70
CA VAL A 89 -6.07 7.06 -8.29
C VAL A 89 -5.29 7.85 -7.23
N PHE A 90 -5.97 8.74 -6.52
CA PHE A 90 -5.36 9.55 -5.46
C PHE A 90 -4.76 8.65 -4.36
N GLY A 91 -5.51 7.64 -3.94
CA GLY A 91 -5.06 6.70 -2.90
C GLY A 91 -3.81 5.92 -3.31
N LEU A 92 -3.75 5.52 -4.58
CA LEU A 92 -2.58 4.81 -5.12
C LEU A 92 -1.34 5.71 -5.10
N GLU A 93 -1.47 6.93 -5.66
CA GLU A 93 -0.35 7.89 -5.73
C GLU A 93 0.16 8.27 -4.34
N MET A 94 -0.77 8.55 -3.43
CA MET A 94 -0.43 8.89 -2.04
C MET A 94 0.23 7.72 -1.32
N GLY A 95 -0.26 6.52 -1.54
CA GLY A 95 0.29 5.32 -0.88
C GLY A 95 1.70 4.99 -1.36
N VAL A 96 1.94 5.13 -2.67
CA VAL A 96 3.28 4.92 -3.24
C VAL A 96 4.24 6.00 -2.71
N ALA A 97 3.82 7.27 -2.71
CA ALA A 97 4.64 8.37 -2.19
C ALA A 97 4.97 8.16 -0.71
N PHE A 98 3.98 7.72 0.08
CA PHE A 98 4.15 7.44 1.51
C PHE A 98 5.19 6.34 1.73
N GLN A 99 5.08 5.23 0.98
CA GLN A 99 6.03 4.11 1.13
C GLN A 99 7.44 4.52 0.70
N LEU A 100 7.57 5.28 -0.41
CA LEU A 100 8.88 5.76 -0.85
C LEU A 100 9.51 6.68 0.19
N GLN A 101 8.70 7.51 0.85
CA GLN A 101 9.17 8.37 1.94
C GLN A 101 9.64 7.52 3.13
N ASP A 102 8.89 6.48 3.51
CA ASP A 102 9.28 5.59 4.61
C ASP A 102 10.60 4.88 4.30
N ASP A 103 10.73 4.31 3.09
CA ASP A 103 11.96 3.65 2.64
C ASP A 103 13.15 4.63 2.68
N LEU A 104 12.93 5.87 2.22
CA LEU A 104 13.99 6.89 2.23
C LEU A 104 14.38 7.27 3.66
N LEU A 105 13.39 7.45 4.53
CA LEU A 105 13.65 7.77 5.94
C LEU A 105 14.42 6.65 6.65
N ASP A 106 14.20 5.39 6.27
CA ASP A 106 14.97 4.28 6.83
C ASP A 106 16.45 4.38 6.48
N ILE A 107 16.79 5.03 5.35
CA ILE A 107 18.19 5.20 4.93
C ILE A 107 18.82 6.46 5.55
N VAL A 108 18.14 7.61 5.46
CA VAL A 108 18.73 8.90 5.82
C VAL A 108 18.35 9.37 7.23
N GLY A 109 17.38 8.73 7.86
CA GLY A 109 16.90 9.14 9.17
C GLY A 109 17.87 8.79 10.30
N THR A 110 17.64 9.38 11.44
CA THR A 110 18.36 9.03 12.68
C THR A 110 17.39 8.34 13.63
N GLU A 111 17.90 7.57 14.57
CA GLU A 111 17.08 6.89 15.57
C GLU A 111 16.13 7.88 16.30
N LYS A 112 16.59 9.11 16.50
CA LYS A 112 15.81 10.17 17.13
C LYS A 112 14.63 10.63 16.27
N THR A 113 14.81 10.66 14.92
CA THR A 113 13.77 11.16 14.01
C THR A 113 12.78 10.09 13.58
N ILE A 114 13.23 8.82 13.48
CA ILE A 114 12.37 7.75 12.98
C ILE A 114 11.88 6.79 14.06
N GLY A 115 12.38 6.92 15.29
CA GLY A 115 11.93 6.08 16.42
C GLY A 115 12.42 4.64 16.39
N LYS A 116 13.24 4.27 15.40
CA LYS A 116 13.81 2.94 15.23
C LYS A 116 15.26 3.08 14.72
N LYS A 117 16.04 2.00 14.78
CA LYS A 117 17.41 2.05 14.23
C LYS A 117 17.36 2.16 12.71
N PRO A 118 18.11 3.10 12.10
CA PRO A 118 18.14 3.23 10.64
C PRO A 118 18.67 1.97 9.95
N LEU A 119 18.42 1.85 8.65
CA LEU A 119 18.86 0.77 7.78
C LEU A 119 18.23 -0.59 8.18
N GLY A 120 17.02 -0.55 8.73
CA GLY A 120 16.26 -1.75 9.07
C GLY A 120 15.99 -2.60 7.84
N ASP A 121 15.49 -1.99 6.78
CA ASP A 121 15.17 -2.67 5.53
C ASP A 121 16.39 -3.40 4.94
N ILE A 122 17.55 -2.75 4.98
CA ILE A 122 18.79 -3.35 4.47
C ILE A 122 19.21 -4.54 5.34
N ARG A 123 19.16 -4.39 6.67
CA ARG A 123 19.51 -5.48 7.59
C ARG A 123 18.60 -6.68 7.46
N GLU A 124 17.33 -6.46 7.17
CA GLU A 124 16.33 -7.51 7.01
C GLU A 124 16.28 -8.08 5.58
N GLY A 125 17.11 -7.56 4.66
CA GLY A 125 17.13 -8.00 3.27
C GLY A 125 15.89 -7.62 2.50
N GLN A 126 15.22 -6.53 2.89
CA GLN A 126 14.00 -6.08 2.23
C GLN A 126 14.29 -5.54 0.84
N HIS A 127 13.53 -6.05 -0.13
CA HIS A 127 13.56 -5.50 -1.48
C HIS A 127 12.64 -4.30 -1.55
N THR A 128 13.22 -3.10 -1.66
CA THR A 128 12.49 -1.85 -1.84
C THR A 128 12.94 -1.18 -3.15
N PRO A 129 12.19 -0.24 -3.70
CA PRO A 129 12.67 0.50 -4.88
C PRO A 129 14.03 1.18 -4.63
N ILE A 130 14.24 1.65 -3.41
CA ILE A 130 15.49 2.35 -3.07
C ILE A 130 16.65 1.34 -2.95
N SER A 131 16.44 0.19 -2.35
CA SER A 131 17.48 -0.84 -2.27
C SER A 131 17.87 -1.34 -3.67
N GLN A 132 16.97 -1.38 -4.59
CA GLN A 132 17.27 -1.66 -5.99
C GLN A 132 18.06 -0.54 -6.70
N UNK A 133 17.81 0.49 -6.35
CA UNK A 133 18.55 1.59 -6.87
C UNK A 133 19.96 1.64 -6.42
N UNK A 134 20.16 0.95 -5.46
CA UNK A 134 21.43 0.84 -4.92
C UNK A 134 22.15 -0.33 -5.50
N UNK A 135 21.39 -1.17 -5.79
CA UNK A 135 21.91 -2.38 -6.30
C UNK A 135 21.98 -2.47 -7.82
N UNK A 136 21.04 -1.88 -8.44
CA UNK A 136 20.95 -1.97 -9.86
C UNK A 136 21.46 -0.76 -10.60
N GLY A 137 21.66 0.20 -10.00
CA GLY A 137 22.05 1.49 -10.55
C GLY A 137 20.89 2.31 -11.09
N PRO A 138 21.11 3.64 -11.25
CA PRO A 138 19.98 4.55 -11.51
C PRO A 138 19.21 4.32 -12.82
N LYS A 139 19.81 3.71 -13.81
CA LYS A 139 19.15 3.52 -15.13
C LYS A 139 18.08 2.42 -15.12
N SER A 140 18.19 1.43 -14.26
CA SER A 140 17.18 0.36 -14.17
C SER A 140 16.00 0.74 -13.28
N ALA A 141 16.24 1.57 -12.28
CA ALA A 141 15.16 2.05 -11.40
C ALA A 141 14.21 3.03 -12.10
N CYS A 142 14.77 3.97 -12.89
CA CYS A 142 13.97 4.97 -13.60
C CYS A 142 12.99 4.38 -14.63
N ALA A 143 13.38 3.31 -15.32
CA ALA A 143 12.57 2.74 -16.39
C ALA A 143 11.24 2.13 -15.88
N CYS A 144 11.16 1.77 -14.61
CA CYS A 144 9.95 1.18 -14.03
C CYS A 144 8.98 2.22 -13.46
N PHE A 145 9.51 3.36 -12.97
CA PHE A 145 8.69 4.37 -12.30
C PHE A 145 7.84 5.23 -13.26
N TRP A 146 8.27 5.38 -14.53
CA TRP A 146 7.61 6.28 -15.47
C TRP A 146 6.58 5.59 -16.39
N LYS A 147 6.21 4.34 -16.11
CA LYS A 147 5.24 3.59 -16.94
C LYS A 147 3.79 3.60 -16.39
N TYR A 148 3.55 4.33 -15.31
CA TYR A 148 2.23 4.52 -14.74
C TYR A 148 1.91 6.03 -14.69
#